data_749dd123e93a80fde4018c8b39e53d65
#
_entry.id   749dd123e93a80fde4018c8b39e53d65
#
_cell.length_a   1.000
_cell.length_b   1.000
_cell.length_c   1.000
_cell.angle_alpha   90.00
_cell.angle_beta   90.00
_cell.angle_gamma   90.00
#
_symmetry.space_group_name_H-M   'P 1'
#
loop_
_entity.id
_entity.type
_entity.pdbx_description
1 polymer ?
#
loop_
_entity_poly.entity_id
_entity_poly.type
_entity_poly.pdbx_seq_one_letter_code
_entity_poly.pdbx_strand_id
1 'polypeptide(L)'
;MLERKENLMKKLMLGNEAVARGAYEAGVSVVSSYQGNPSTEITENIVKYKDMYVEWAPNEKVAAETAIGASIAGARAMSCMKHVGMNVMADPMFTVSYTGVNGGLVFCVADDPGMH
;
A
#
# COMPACT_ATOMS: atom_id res chain seq x y z
N MET A 1 15.03 -25.77 3.73
CA MET A 1 16.00 -25.54 4.82
C MET A 1 16.58 -24.13 4.82
N LEU A 2 17.04 -23.62 3.70
CA LEU A 2 17.48 -22.21 3.57
C LEU A 2 16.34 -21.22 3.83
N GLU A 3 15.16 -21.49 3.32
CA GLU A 3 13.96 -20.69 3.59
C GLU A 3 13.62 -20.58 5.07
N ARG A 4 13.80 -21.65 5.83
CA ARG A 4 13.56 -21.62 7.28
C ARG A 4 14.57 -20.76 8.03
N LYS A 5 15.81 -20.67 7.54
CA LYS A 5 16.84 -19.83 8.16
C LYS A 5 16.59 -18.37 7.87
N GLU A 6 16.11 -18.03 6.68
CA GLU A 6 15.72 -16.66 6.31
C GLU A 6 14.50 -16.21 7.10
N ASN A 7 13.50 -17.08 7.27
CA ASN A 7 12.30 -16.79 8.04
C ASN A 7 12.56 -16.57 9.54
N LEU A 8 13.69 -17.05 10.04
CA LEU A 8 14.09 -16.88 11.45
C LEU A 8 14.97 -15.65 11.67
N MET A 9 15.36 -14.97 10.59
CA MET A 9 16.22 -13.79 10.69
C MET A 9 15.43 -12.60 11.20
N LYS A 10 15.87 -12.05 12.32
CA LYS A 10 15.31 -10.83 12.89
C LYS A 10 16.12 -9.64 12.40
N LYS A 11 15.43 -8.57 12.03
CA LYS A 11 16.05 -7.35 11.56
C LYS A 11 15.39 -6.15 12.24
N LEU A 12 16.21 -5.21 12.67
CA LEU A 12 15.70 -3.95 13.16
C LEU A 12 15.26 -3.09 11.98
N MET A 13 14.01 -2.66 12.00
CA MET A 13 13.41 -1.88 10.90
C MET A 13 12.59 -0.72 11.45
N LEU A 14 12.55 0.37 10.69
CA LEU A 14 11.54 1.40 10.91
C LEU A 14 10.15 0.85 10.54
N GLY A 15 9.09 1.41 11.14
CA GLY A 15 7.73 0.94 10.90
C GLY A 15 7.35 0.93 9.42
N ASN A 16 7.68 1.99 8.68
CA ASN A 16 7.38 2.08 7.25
C ASN A 16 8.13 1.02 6.43
N GLU A 17 9.36 0.71 6.80
CA GLU A 17 10.12 -0.38 6.18
C GLU A 17 9.47 -1.73 6.45
N ALA A 18 8.98 -1.94 7.67
CA ALA A 18 8.31 -3.18 8.06
C ALA A 18 7.01 -3.38 7.29
N VAL A 19 6.22 -2.33 7.11
CA VAL A 19 5.00 -2.38 6.30
C VAL A 19 5.33 -2.72 4.85
N ALA A 20 6.35 -2.10 4.28
CA ALA A 20 6.80 -2.40 2.91
C ALA A 20 7.25 -3.85 2.78
N ARG A 21 8.00 -4.36 3.74
CA ARG A 21 8.42 -5.77 3.76
C ARG A 21 7.24 -6.72 3.88
N GLY A 22 6.27 -6.38 4.72
CA GLY A 22 5.04 -7.17 4.87
C GLY A 22 4.25 -7.24 3.58
N ALA A 23 4.14 -6.13 2.84
CA ALA A 23 3.49 -6.10 1.54
C ALA A 23 4.20 -7.02 0.53
N TYR A 24 5.52 -6.98 0.51
CA TYR A 24 6.32 -7.88 -0.33
C TYR A 24 6.06 -9.35 0.02
N GLU A 25 6.12 -9.69 1.30
CA GLU A 25 5.92 -11.08 1.75
C GLU A 25 4.49 -11.57 1.50
N ALA A 26 3.51 -10.67 1.56
CA ALA A 26 2.11 -10.99 1.29
C ALA A 26 1.80 -11.18 -0.20
N GLY A 27 2.76 -10.90 -1.07
CA GLY A 27 2.58 -11.06 -2.51
C GLY A 27 1.83 -9.91 -3.16
N VAL A 28 1.88 -8.71 -2.58
CA VAL A 28 1.34 -7.51 -3.22
C VAL A 28 2.10 -7.27 -4.52
N SER A 29 1.39 -7.09 -5.61
CA SER A 29 2.00 -6.90 -6.93
C SER A 29 1.79 -5.51 -7.52
N VAL A 30 0.80 -4.77 -7.06
CA VAL A 30 0.51 -3.42 -7.54
C VAL A 30 0.35 -2.48 -6.34
N VAL A 31 1.12 -1.41 -6.35
CA VAL A 31 1.02 -0.34 -5.35
C VAL A 31 0.85 0.98 -6.06
N SER A 32 -0.21 1.69 -5.75
CA SER A 32 -0.46 3.04 -6.25
C SER A 32 -0.71 3.94 -5.06
N SER A 33 0.05 5.02 -4.96
CA SER A 33 0.06 5.86 -3.77
C SER A 33 0.11 7.33 -4.12
N TYR A 34 -0.22 8.17 -3.13
CA TYR A 34 0.05 9.59 -3.20
C TYR A 34 0.89 9.97 -1.99
N GLN A 35 1.85 10.86 -2.20
CA GLN A 35 2.78 11.25 -1.15
C GLN A 35 2.10 12.06 -0.04
N GLY A 36 2.59 11.89 1.16
CA GLY A 36 2.14 12.60 2.34
C GLY A 36 2.72 11.96 3.60
N ASN A 37 3.38 12.75 4.44
CA ASN A 37 3.97 12.23 5.67
C ASN A 37 2.85 11.84 6.66
N PRO A 38 2.99 10.73 7.36
CA PRO A 38 4.16 9.86 7.43
C PRO A 38 4.14 8.65 6.49
N SER A 39 3.23 8.57 5.53
CA SER A 39 3.06 7.38 4.67
C SER A 39 4.02 7.30 3.47
N THR A 40 4.60 8.40 3.05
CA THR A 40 5.44 8.47 1.84
C THR A 40 6.55 7.40 1.84
N GLU A 41 7.21 7.20 2.97
CA GLU A 41 8.33 6.27 3.09
C GLU A 41 7.93 4.80 2.92
N ILE A 42 6.65 4.46 3.13
CA ILE A 42 6.18 3.10 2.87
C ILE A 42 6.39 2.78 1.39
N THR A 43 5.88 3.63 0.50
CA THR A 43 6.00 3.44 -0.94
C THR A 43 7.46 3.55 -1.41
N GLU A 44 8.22 4.48 -0.84
CA GLU A 44 9.65 4.62 -1.13
C GLU A 44 10.44 3.34 -0.79
N ASN A 45 10.08 2.66 0.27
CA ASN A 45 10.70 1.38 0.62
C ASN A 45 10.23 0.24 -0.28
N ILE A 46 8.97 0.27 -0.72
CA ILE A 46 8.43 -0.75 -1.62
C ILE A 46 9.15 -0.76 -2.96
N VAL A 47 9.52 0.39 -3.50
CA VAL A 47 10.21 0.46 -4.82
C VAL A 47 11.54 -0.26 -4.85
N LYS A 48 12.10 -0.59 -3.70
CA LYS A 48 13.34 -1.37 -3.60
C LYS A 48 13.14 -2.86 -3.97
N TYR A 49 11.90 -3.33 -3.96
CA TYR A 49 11.56 -4.71 -4.31
C TYR A 49 11.20 -4.79 -5.80
N LYS A 50 11.84 -5.69 -6.53
CA LYS A 50 11.81 -5.72 -8.00
C LYS A 50 10.52 -6.24 -8.63
N ASP A 51 9.78 -7.05 -7.91
CA ASP A 51 8.63 -7.78 -8.48
C ASP A 51 7.30 -7.08 -8.22
N MET A 52 7.34 -5.81 -7.87
CA MET A 52 6.15 -5.04 -7.57
C MET A 52 6.05 -3.85 -8.53
N TYR A 53 4.86 -3.66 -9.11
CA TYR A 53 4.56 -2.46 -9.87
C TYR A 53 4.19 -1.34 -8.91
N VAL A 54 4.96 -0.27 -8.90
CA VAL A 54 4.78 0.84 -7.97
C VAL A 54 4.67 2.13 -8.75
N GLU A 55 3.65 2.91 -8.46
CA GLU A 55 3.36 4.15 -9.17
C GLU A 55 2.88 5.23 -8.21
N TRP A 56 3.36 6.45 -8.38
CA TRP A 56 2.78 7.63 -7.76
C TRP A 56 1.63 8.13 -8.63
N ALA A 57 0.49 8.38 -8.00
CA ALA A 57 -0.69 8.91 -8.65
C ALA A 57 -0.79 10.44 -8.44
N PRO A 58 -1.59 11.15 -9.24
CA PRO A 58 -1.75 12.60 -9.05
C PRO A 58 -2.54 12.98 -7.79
N ASN A 59 -3.31 12.06 -7.23
CA ASN A 59 -3.99 12.23 -5.95
C ASN A 59 -4.46 10.88 -5.40
N GLU A 60 -4.99 10.88 -4.19
CA GLU A 60 -5.38 9.65 -3.49
C GLU A 60 -6.57 8.95 -4.15
N LYS A 61 -7.47 9.70 -4.76
CA LYS A 61 -8.61 9.10 -5.46
C LYS A 61 -8.14 8.25 -6.64
N VAL A 62 -7.26 8.79 -7.47
CA VAL A 62 -6.68 8.06 -8.61
C VAL A 62 -5.85 6.87 -8.11
N ALA A 63 -5.07 7.07 -7.04
CA ALA A 63 -4.29 5.99 -6.43
C ALA A 63 -5.19 4.83 -6.00
N ALA A 64 -6.26 5.13 -5.28
CA ALA A 64 -7.21 4.13 -4.81
C ALA A 64 -7.90 3.42 -5.98
N GLU A 65 -8.35 4.17 -6.99
CA GLU A 65 -9.03 3.58 -8.16
C GLU A 65 -8.11 2.65 -8.94
N THR A 66 -6.84 3.00 -9.06
CA THR A 66 -5.84 2.14 -9.71
C THR A 66 -5.66 0.83 -8.95
N ALA A 67 -5.50 0.91 -7.63
CA ALA A 67 -5.37 -0.27 -6.77
C ALA A 67 -6.64 -1.14 -6.82
N ILE A 68 -7.82 -0.52 -6.79
CA ILE A 68 -9.10 -1.22 -6.90
C ILE A 68 -9.20 -1.96 -8.22
N GLY A 69 -8.86 -1.29 -9.34
CA GLY A 69 -8.89 -1.91 -10.66
C GLY A 69 -7.95 -3.12 -10.75
N ALA A 70 -6.75 -2.99 -10.21
CA ALA A 70 -5.80 -4.10 -10.15
C ALA A 70 -6.36 -5.27 -9.34
N SER A 71 -7.01 -5.00 -8.22
CA SER A 71 -7.62 -6.03 -7.39
C SER A 71 -8.82 -6.69 -8.06
N ILE A 72 -9.63 -5.94 -8.78
CA ILE A 72 -10.73 -6.51 -9.57
C ILE A 72 -10.17 -7.49 -10.60
N ALA A 73 -9.04 -7.16 -11.21
CA ALA A 73 -8.36 -8.04 -12.17
C ALA A 73 -7.68 -9.26 -11.52
N GLY A 74 -7.69 -9.35 -10.20
CA GLY A 74 -7.16 -10.51 -9.47
C GLY A 74 -5.81 -10.30 -8.80
N ALA A 75 -5.19 -9.14 -8.93
CA ALA A 75 -3.93 -8.84 -8.27
C ALA A 75 -4.14 -8.51 -6.79
N ARG A 76 -3.13 -8.74 -5.97
CA ARG A 76 -3.08 -8.15 -4.63
C ARG A 76 -2.53 -6.75 -4.76
N ALA A 77 -3.31 -5.78 -4.33
CA ALA A 77 -3.01 -4.37 -4.52
C ALA A 77 -3.03 -3.59 -3.21
N MET A 78 -2.27 -2.52 -3.17
CA MET A 78 -2.20 -1.64 -2.00
C MET A 78 -2.14 -0.19 -2.45
N SER A 79 -2.76 0.68 -1.66
CA SER A 79 -2.66 2.12 -1.82
C SER A 79 -2.29 2.75 -0.48
N CYS A 80 -1.30 3.62 -0.48
CA CYS A 80 -0.81 4.27 0.74
C CYS A 80 -1.07 5.77 0.69
N MET A 81 -1.47 6.34 1.83
CA MET A 81 -1.76 7.76 1.94
C MET A 81 -1.69 8.21 3.39
N LYS A 82 -1.60 9.50 3.61
CA LYS A 82 -1.77 10.06 4.95
C LYS A 82 -3.27 10.15 5.29
N HIS A 83 -3.59 10.44 6.54
CA HIS A 83 -4.97 10.41 7.02
C HIS A 83 -5.93 11.33 6.26
N VAL A 84 -5.50 12.54 5.88
CA VAL A 84 -6.36 13.45 5.11
C VAL A 84 -6.61 12.95 3.68
N GLY A 85 -5.73 12.10 3.16
CA GLY A 85 -5.92 11.48 1.86
C GLY A 85 -7.12 10.54 1.82
N MET A 86 -7.53 10.01 2.96
CA MET A 86 -8.73 9.19 3.06
C MET A 86 -9.98 9.97 2.67
N ASN A 87 -10.04 11.26 2.95
CA ASN A 87 -11.14 12.11 2.51
C ASN A 87 -11.18 12.25 1.00
N VAL A 88 -10.01 12.34 0.37
CA VAL A 88 -9.92 12.44 -1.10
C VAL A 88 -10.34 11.13 -1.77
N MET A 89 -10.01 9.99 -1.18
CA MET A 89 -10.38 8.69 -1.73
C MET A 89 -11.74 8.17 -1.24
N ALA A 90 -12.51 8.96 -0.52
CA ALA A 90 -13.78 8.51 0.06
C ALA A 90 -14.74 7.94 -0.99
N ASP A 91 -14.83 8.58 -2.15
CA ASP A 91 -15.68 8.11 -3.24
C ASP A 91 -15.35 6.68 -3.66
N PRO A 92 -14.14 6.35 -4.15
CA PRO A 92 -13.83 4.98 -4.50
C PRO A 92 -13.86 4.03 -3.30
N MET A 93 -13.53 4.50 -2.10
CA MET A 93 -13.58 3.67 -0.89
C MET A 93 -15.00 3.19 -0.59
N PHE A 94 -15.98 4.10 -0.64
CA PHE A 94 -17.36 3.73 -0.42
C PHE A 94 -17.90 2.87 -1.57
N THR A 95 -17.51 3.17 -2.80
CA THR A 95 -17.94 2.39 -3.97
C THR A 95 -17.42 0.95 -3.90
N VAL A 96 -16.16 0.76 -3.53
CA VAL A 96 -15.59 -0.58 -3.46
C VAL A 96 -16.23 -1.45 -2.38
N SER A 97 -16.81 -0.82 -1.35
CA SER A 97 -17.54 -1.56 -0.32
C SER A 97 -18.81 -2.22 -0.87
N TYR A 98 -19.38 -1.68 -1.94
CA TYR A 98 -20.52 -2.28 -2.62
C TYR A 98 -20.09 -3.31 -3.68
N THR A 99 -19.12 -2.94 -4.50
CA THR A 99 -18.72 -3.78 -5.63
C THR A 99 -17.87 -4.97 -5.22
N GLY A 100 -17.13 -4.82 -4.13
CA GLY A 100 -16.13 -5.80 -3.76
C GLY A 100 -14.99 -5.85 -4.76
N VAL A 101 -14.04 -6.72 -4.48
CA VAL A 101 -12.86 -6.96 -5.32
C VAL A 101 -12.63 -8.45 -5.44
N ASN A 102 -11.80 -8.83 -6.40
CA ASN A 102 -11.48 -10.24 -6.64
C ASN A 102 -10.16 -10.65 -5.99
N GLY A 103 -9.14 -9.81 -6.06
CA GLY A 103 -7.87 -10.03 -5.34
C GLY A 103 -7.88 -9.34 -3.98
N GLY A 104 -6.76 -9.42 -3.28
CA GLY A 104 -6.58 -8.69 -2.02
C GLY A 104 -6.42 -7.19 -2.25
N LEU A 105 -6.95 -6.39 -1.36
CA LEU A 105 -6.83 -4.94 -1.42
C LEU A 105 -6.61 -4.38 -0.02
N VAL A 106 -5.58 -3.56 0.13
CA VAL A 106 -5.27 -2.90 1.39
C VAL A 106 -5.10 -1.41 1.15
N PHE A 107 -5.76 -0.60 1.97
CA PHE A 107 -5.48 0.82 2.07
C PHE A 107 -4.66 1.05 3.34
N CYS A 108 -3.46 1.57 3.19
CA CYS A 108 -2.58 1.89 4.29
C CYS A 108 -2.65 3.39 4.55
N VAL A 109 -3.36 3.76 5.61
CA VAL A 109 -3.61 5.16 5.96
C VAL A 109 -2.81 5.49 7.22
N ALA A 110 -1.85 6.37 7.08
CA ALA A 110 -0.96 6.72 8.19
C ALA A 110 -1.39 8.04 8.83
N ASP A 111 -1.64 7.99 10.13
CA ASP A 111 -2.01 9.17 10.90
C ASP A 111 -0.79 10.00 11.26
N ASP A 112 -0.98 11.32 11.29
CA ASP A 112 0.01 12.28 11.72
C ASP A 112 -0.59 13.10 12.86
N PRO A 113 -0.54 12.59 14.11
CA PRO A 113 -1.06 13.32 15.26
C PRO A 113 -0.23 14.58 15.49
N GLY A 114 -0.85 15.72 15.66
CA GLY A 114 -0.15 16.99 15.77
C GLY A 114 0.27 17.57 14.42
N MET A 115 -0.41 17.21 13.38
CA MET A 115 -0.20 17.73 12.01
C MET A 115 -0.24 19.26 11.98
N HIS A 116 0.67 19.84 11.23
CA HIS A 116 0.79 21.29 11.06
C HIS A 116 0.42 21.73 9.66
#